data_d87fec6d964951f59cf32d4a4c3af018
#
_entry.id   d87fec6d964951f59cf32d4a4c3af018
#
_cell.length_a   1.000
_cell.length_b   1.000
_cell.length_c   1.000
_cell.angle_alpha   90.00
_cell.angle_beta   90.00
_cell.angle_gamma   90.00
#
_symmetry.space_group_name_H-M   'P 1'
#
loop_
_entity.id
_entity.type
_entity.pdbx_description
1 polymer ?
#
loop_
_entity_poly.entity_id
_entity_poly.type
_entity_poly.pdbx_seq_one_letter_code
_entity_poly.pdbx_strand_id
1 'polypeptide(L)'
;GGRSYLGDLHYATRYTVCQQCIAREIDEYMATTDFTVARNGFILSAKEQQQRFIIKNLMYYMGIDKAEYTRRFGEPLDRTPLFRQLAEQHWIEETPERIRLTPEGLSYSDYIGQLFITPGIRQLMETYSY
;
A
#
# COMPACT_ATOMS: atom_id res chain seq x y z
N GLY A 1 -8.95 -4.92 11.74
CA GLY A 1 -8.01 -3.99 12.34
C GLY A 1 -7.77 -2.77 11.48
N GLY A 2 -7.65 -1.63 12.11
CA GLY A 2 -7.31 -0.38 11.45
C GLY A 2 -5.86 -0.36 11.01
N ARG A 3 -5.61 0.25 9.86
CA ARG A 3 -4.26 0.58 9.37
C ARG A 3 -4.14 2.08 9.27
N SER A 4 -3.05 2.61 9.76
CA SER A 4 -2.79 4.05 9.73
C SER A 4 -1.38 4.34 9.26
N TYR A 5 -1.21 5.54 8.71
CA TYR A 5 0.06 6.02 8.19
C TYR A 5 0.26 7.45 8.66
N LEU A 6 1.40 7.71 9.25
CA LEU A 6 1.84 9.03 9.66
C LEU A 6 3.24 9.28 9.12
N GLY A 7 3.34 10.11 8.09
CA GLY A 7 4.59 10.31 7.39
C GLY A 7 5.09 9.02 6.74
N ASP A 8 6.21 8.52 7.20
CA ASP A 8 6.85 7.25 6.80
C ASP A 8 6.45 6.07 7.69
N LEU A 9 5.81 6.33 8.84
CA LEU A 9 5.37 5.29 9.76
C LEU A 9 4.08 4.62 9.28
N HIS A 10 4.15 3.32 9.08
CA HIS A 10 2.99 2.45 8.92
C HIS A 10 2.74 1.71 10.23
N TYR A 11 1.54 1.83 10.78
CA TYR A 11 1.14 1.10 11.98
C TYR A 11 -0.28 0.55 11.85
N ALA A 12 -0.53 -0.55 12.54
CA ALA A 12 -1.79 -1.26 12.53
C ALA A 12 -2.02 -1.99 13.86
N THR A 13 -3.25 -2.37 14.11
CA THR A 13 -3.53 -3.44 15.07
C THR A 13 -3.10 -4.77 14.47
N ARG A 14 -2.67 -5.72 15.30
CA ARG A 14 -2.41 -7.08 14.83
C ARG A 14 -3.66 -7.65 14.16
N TYR A 15 -3.45 -8.37 13.08
CA TYR A 15 -4.52 -9.12 12.42
C TYR A 15 -4.40 -10.58 12.79
N THR A 16 -5.50 -11.16 13.29
CA THR A 16 -5.58 -12.59 13.55
C THR A 16 -7.00 -13.08 13.31
N VAL A 17 -7.13 -14.34 12.94
CA VAL A 17 -8.43 -15.04 12.76
C VAL A 17 -8.67 -16.10 13.84
N CYS A 18 -7.67 -16.39 14.66
CA CYS A 18 -7.77 -17.31 15.78
C CYS A 18 -8.58 -16.68 16.90
N GLN A 19 -9.65 -17.34 17.34
CA GLN A 19 -10.54 -16.82 18.39
C GLN A 19 -9.80 -16.49 19.70
N GLN A 20 -8.91 -17.36 20.14
CA GLN A 20 -8.11 -17.12 21.36
C GLN A 20 -7.13 -15.96 21.18
N CYS A 21 -6.56 -15.81 19.97
CA CYS A 21 -5.67 -14.70 19.65
C CYS A 21 -6.44 -13.37 19.60
N ILE A 22 -7.68 -13.37 19.07
CA ILE A 22 -8.54 -12.19 19.07
C ILE A 22 -8.85 -11.75 20.50
N ALA A 23 -9.21 -12.68 21.38
CA ALA A 23 -9.48 -12.38 22.79
C ALA A 23 -8.25 -11.72 23.46
N ARG A 24 -7.05 -12.29 23.25
CA ARG A 24 -5.81 -11.72 23.78
C ARG A 24 -5.53 -10.31 23.23
N GLU A 25 -5.73 -10.06 21.94
CA GLU A 25 -5.54 -8.72 21.34
C GLU A 25 -6.53 -7.69 21.96
N ILE A 26 -7.76 -8.12 22.25
CA ILE A 26 -8.74 -7.28 22.93
C ILE A 26 -8.30 -6.99 24.37
N ASP A 27 -7.87 -8.01 25.12
CA ASP A 27 -7.39 -7.85 26.49
C ASP A 27 -6.16 -6.92 26.55
N GLU A 28 -5.20 -7.08 25.62
CA GLU A 28 -4.03 -6.19 25.50
C GLU A 28 -4.45 -4.75 25.17
N TYR A 29 -5.43 -4.57 24.29
CA TYR A 29 -5.97 -3.24 23.98
C TYR A 29 -6.65 -2.61 25.21
N MET A 30 -7.48 -3.37 25.93
CA MET A 30 -8.14 -2.89 27.13
C MET A 30 -7.17 -2.54 28.27
N ALA A 31 -6.05 -3.24 28.36
CA ALA A 31 -4.98 -2.96 29.33
C ALA A 31 -4.07 -1.79 28.91
N THR A 32 -4.18 -1.31 27.68
CA THR A 32 -3.33 -0.23 27.18
C THR A 32 -3.76 1.11 27.78
N THR A 33 -2.84 1.81 28.40
CA THR A 33 -3.04 3.14 28.99
C THR A 33 -2.36 4.25 28.20
N ASP A 34 -1.35 3.91 27.39
CA ASP A 34 -0.62 4.84 26.53
C ASP A 34 -0.85 4.51 25.05
N PHE A 35 -1.60 5.39 24.37
CA PHE A 35 -1.91 5.29 22.94
C PHE A 35 -1.00 6.20 22.08
N THR A 36 0.00 6.82 22.66
CA THR A 36 0.98 7.65 21.92
C THR A 36 2.05 6.81 21.23
N VAL A 37 2.16 5.52 21.58
CA VAL A 37 3.15 4.59 21.03
C VAL A 37 2.48 3.60 20.08
N ALA A 38 2.93 3.58 18.82
CA ALA A 38 2.55 2.54 17.85
C ALA A 38 3.34 1.25 18.15
N ARG A 39 2.68 0.26 18.73
CA ARG A 39 3.33 -1.01 19.15
C ARG A 39 3.56 -1.98 17.99
N ASN A 40 2.76 -1.89 16.93
CA ASN A 40 2.82 -2.76 15.76
C ASN A 40 2.93 -1.89 14.51
N GLY A 41 4.07 -1.92 13.85
CA GLY A 41 4.29 -1.13 12.65
C GLY A 41 5.74 -1.18 12.18
N PHE A 42 6.02 -0.46 11.13
CA PHE A 42 7.37 -0.32 10.57
C PHE A 42 7.49 1.03 9.84
N ILE A 43 8.73 1.47 9.67
CA ILE A 43 9.06 2.70 8.94
C ILE A 43 9.23 2.35 7.47
N LEU A 44 8.48 3.04 6.61
CA LEU A 44 8.57 2.89 5.16
C LEU A 44 9.82 3.61 4.63
N SER A 45 10.61 2.93 3.84
CA SER A 45 11.63 3.57 3.01
C SER A 45 11.00 4.52 1.98
N ALA A 46 11.79 5.43 1.42
CA ALA A 46 11.30 6.34 0.39
C ALA A 46 10.65 5.58 -0.79
N LYS A 47 11.27 4.48 -1.23
CA LYS A 47 10.73 3.63 -2.30
C LYS A 47 9.40 2.98 -1.92
N GLU A 48 9.25 2.53 -0.70
CA GLU A 48 8.00 1.93 -0.23
C GLU A 48 6.88 2.96 -0.10
N GLN A 49 7.22 4.20 0.29
CA GLN A 49 6.27 5.30 0.28
C GLN A 49 5.79 5.64 -1.14
N GLN A 50 6.69 5.65 -2.13
CA GLN A 50 6.35 5.83 -3.54
C GLN A 50 5.43 4.71 -4.03
N GLN A 51 5.78 3.46 -3.76
CA GLN A 51 4.96 2.32 -4.19
C GLN A 51 3.60 2.29 -3.50
N ARG A 52 3.55 2.62 -2.21
CA ARG A 52 2.28 2.80 -1.52
C ARG A 52 1.42 3.89 -2.15
N PHE A 53 2.02 5.02 -2.53
CA PHE A 53 1.32 6.08 -3.24
C PHE A 53 0.76 5.59 -4.58
N ILE A 54 1.57 4.87 -5.35
CA ILE A 54 1.17 4.29 -6.65
C ILE A 54 -0.01 3.34 -6.44
N ILE A 55 0.11 2.32 -5.59
CA ILE A 55 -0.96 1.36 -5.33
C ILE A 55 -2.25 2.08 -4.92
N LYS A 56 -2.16 2.96 -3.95
CA LYS A 56 -3.32 3.66 -3.41
C LYS A 56 -4.03 4.49 -4.46
N ASN A 57 -3.29 5.24 -5.29
CA ASN A 57 -3.90 6.13 -6.28
C ASN A 57 -4.31 5.40 -7.56
N LEU A 58 -3.56 4.37 -7.99
CA LEU A 58 -3.92 3.58 -9.16
C LEU A 58 -5.28 2.85 -8.98
N MET A 59 -5.61 2.45 -7.75
CA MET A 59 -6.89 1.80 -7.42
C MET A 59 -8.06 2.79 -7.29
N TYR A 60 -7.80 4.10 -7.31
CA TYR A 60 -8.86 5.10 -7.35
C TYR A 60 -9.28 5.41 -8.78
N TYR A 61 -10.56 5.75 -8.95
CA TYR A 61 -11.15 6.15 -10.22
C TYR A 61 -10.36 7.23 -10.96
N MET A 62 -9.84 8.23 -10.23
CA MET A 62 -9.06 9.33 -10.82
C MET A 62 -7.64 8.92 -11.25
N GLY A 63 -7.15 7.79 -10.76
CA GLY A 63 -5.79 7.32 -11.03
C GLY A 63 -4.69 8.18 -10.35
N ILE A 64 -3.46 7.96 -10.77
CA ILE A 64 -2.28 8.68 -10.30
C ILE A 64 -2.19 10.03 -11.00
N ASP A 65 -2.15 11.10 -10.24
CA ASP A 65 -1.78 12.43 -10.73
C ASP A 65 -0.25 12.55 -10.76
N LYS A 66 0.32 12.74 -11.96
CA LYS A 66 1.77 12.79 -12.16
C LYS A 66 2.42 14.02 -11.54
N ALA A 67 1.72 15.15 -11.57
CA ALA A 67 2.23 16.38 -10.97
C ALA A 67 2.24 16.28 -9.43
N GLU A 68 1.21 15.69 -8.84
CA GLU A 68 1.16 15.43 -7.41
C GLU A 68 2.26 14.47 -6.97
N TYR A 69 2.49 13.40 -7.73
CA TYR A 69 3.59 12.48 -7.47
C TYR A 69 4.94 13.21 -7.45
N THR A 70 5.22 14.01 -8.49
CA THR A 70 6.46 14.77 -8.61
C THR A 70 6.61 15.78 -7.46
N ARG A 71 5.54 16.49 -7.10
CA ARG A 71 5.55 17.44 -5.98
C ARG A 71 5.87 16.75 -4.66
N ARG A 72 5.37 15.53 -4.47
CA ARG A 72 5.54 14.78 -3.21
C ARG A 72 6.92 14.15 -3.07
N PHE A 73 7.46 13.60 -4.15
CA PHE A 73 8.67 12.79 -4.11
C PHE A 73 9.89 13.47 -4.74
N GLY A 74 9.72 14.65 -5.35
CA GLY A 74 10.81 15.43 -5.95
C GLY A 74 11.33 14.89 -7.29
N GLU A 75 10.73 13.83 -7.80
CA GLU A 75 11.11 13.19 -9.05
C GLU A 75 9.87 12.78 -9.86
N PRO A 76 9.96 12.72 -11.19
CA PRO A 76 8.85 12.27 -12.01
C PRO A 76 8.52 10.80 -11.73
N LEU A 77 7.26 10.44 -11.92
CA LEU A 77 6.83 9.05 -11.83
C LEU A 77 7.63 8.21 -12.83
N ASP A 78 8.50 7.34 -12.31
CA ASP A 78 9.32 6.47 -13.15
C ASP A 78 8.41 5.46 -13.86
N ARG A 79 8.59 5.39 -15.19
CA ARG A 79 7.97 4.35 -16.00
C ARG A 79 8.72 3.04 -15.79
N THR A 80 8.47 2.41 -14.67
CA THR A 80 9.02 1.09 -14.39
C THR A 80 8.63 0.12 -15.51
N PRO A 81 9.38 -0.95 -15.73
CA PRO A 81 8.99 -2.01 -16.67
C PRO A 81 7.56 -2.49 -16.44
N LEU A 82 7.10 -2.45 -15.18
CA LEU A 82 5.75 -2.84 -14.79
C LEU A 82 4.67 -1.97 -15.44
N PHE A 83 4.81 -0.64 -15.47
CA PHE A 83 3.82 0.22 -16.15
C PHE A 83 3.75 -0.06 -17.66
N ARG A 84 4.87 -0.41 -18.30
CA ARG A 84 4.87 -0.85 -19.69
C ARG A 84 4.09 -2.15 -19.88
N GLN A 85 4.33 -3.14 -19.03
CA GLN A 85 3.58 -4.40 -19.07
C GLN A 85 2.08 -4.18 -18.90
N LEU A 86 1.68 -3.33 -17.94
CA LEU A 86 0.27 -3.00 -17.74
C LEU A 86 -0.35 -2.28 -18.95
N ALA A 87 0.41 -1.42 -19.63
CA ALA A 87 -0.03 -0.75 -20.84
C ALA A 87 -0.16 -1.72 -22.04
N GLU A 88 0.79 -2.64 -22.22
CA GLU A 88 0.75 -3.70 -23.23
C GLU A 88 -0.47 -4.62 -23.07
N GLN A 89 -0.88 -4.86 -21.83
CA GLN A 89 -2.11 -5.62 -21.51
C GLN A 89 -3.39 -4.79 -21.62
N HIS A 90 -3.30 -3.51 -21.97
CA HIS A 90 -4.42 -2.58 -21.97
C HIS A 90 -5.11 -2.41 -20.60
N TRP A 91 -4.40 -2.69 -19.51
CA TRP A 91 -4.94 -2.57 -18.15
C TRP A 91 -4.83 -1.16 -17.59
N ILE A 92 -4.00 -0.32 -18.18
CA ILE A 92 -3.90 1.10 -17.85
C ILE A 92 -4.06 1.97 -19.10
N GLU A 93 -4.54 3.16 -18.89
CA GLU A 93 -4.49 4.25 -19.84
C GLU A 93 -3.69 5.41 -19.25
N GLU A 94 -2.96 6.09 -20.11
CA GLU A 94 -2.07 7.17 -19.73
C GLU A 94 -2.39 8.43 -20.53
N THR A 95 -2.50 9.55 -19.82
CA THR A 95 -2.54 10.90 -20.39
C THR A 95 -1.30 11.68 -19.98
N PRO A 96 -1.06 12.88 -20.51
CA PRO A 96 0.02 13.75 -20.02
C PRO A 96 -0.02 13.97 -18.51
N GLU A 97 -1.22 14.02 -17.91
CA GLU A 97 -1.45 14.38 -16.53
C GLU A 97 -1.59 13.15 -15.60
N ARG A 98 -2.12 12.03 -16.11
CA ARG A 98 -2.59 10.92 -15.28
C ARG A 98 -2.28 9.54 -15.83
N ILE A 99 -2.20 8.57 -14.92
CA ILE A 99 -2.25 7.12 -15.22
C ILE A 99 -3.39 6.52 -14.40
N ARG A 100 -4.30 5.79 -15.04
CA ARG A 100 -5.40 5.11 -14.36
C ARG A 100 -5.65 3.71 -14.91
N LEU A 101 -6.31 2.88 -14.13
CA LEU A 101 -6.77 1.59 -14.62
C LEU A 101 -7.90 1.77 -15.65
N THR A 102 -7.88 0.93 -16.68
CA THR A 102 -9.03 0.75 -17.56
C THR A 102 -10.12 -0.06 -16.83
N PRO A 103 -11.36 -0.15 -17.34
CA PRO A 103 -12.36 -1.06 -16.79
C PRO A 103 -11.89 -2.51 -16.73
N GLU A 104 -11.13 -2.95 -17.73
CA GLU A 104 -10.52 -4.28 -17.73
C GLU A 104 -9.42 -4.39 -16.65
N GLY A 105 -8.50 -3.44 -16.57
CA GLY A 105 -7.46 -3.40 -15.54
C GLY A 105 -8.03 -3.39 -14.12
N LEU A 106 -9.17 -2.72 -13.93
CA LEU A 106 -9.86 -2.71 -12.65
C LEU A 106 -10.32 -4.12 -12.22
N SER A 107 -10.70 -4.96 -13.16
CA SER A 107 -11.05 -6.38 -12.90
C SER A 107 -9.87 -7.19 -12.37
N TYR A 108 -8.63 -6.75 -12.64
CA TYR A 108 -7.39 -7.36 -12.16
C TYR A 108 -6.71 -6.55 -11.04
N SER A 109 -7.43 -5.62 -10.41
CA SER A 109 -6.86 -4.68 -9.43
C SER A 109 -6.09 -5.35 -8.29
N ASP A 110 -6.60 -6.44 -7.73
CA ASP A 110 -5.92 -7.19 -6.65
C ASP A 110 -4.59 -7.79 -7.12
N TYR A 111 -4.56 -8.35 -8.32
CA TYR A 111 -3.34 -8.86 -8.93
C TYR A 111 -2.35 -7.72 -9.21
N ILE A 112 -2.81 -6.64 -9.84
CA ILE A 112 -2.00 -5.46 -10.16
C ILE A 112 -1.41 -4.86 -8.87
N GLY A 113 -2.20 -4.75 -7.81
CA GLY A 113 -1.73 -4.26 -6.51
C GLY A 113 -0.55 -5.07 -5.96
N GLN A 114 -0.60 -6.40 -6.10
CA GLN A 114 0.47 -7.29 -5.64
C GLN A 114 1.79 -7.10 -6.40
N LEU A 115 1.74 -6.69 -7.67
CA LEU A 115 2.94 -6.46 -8.47
C LEU A 115 3.79 -5.28 -7.96
N PHE A 116 3.17 -4.32 -7.28
CA PHE A 116 3.86 -3.15 -6.71
C PHE A 116 4.38 -3.38 -5.28
N ILE A 117 4.12 -4.54 -4.66
CA ILE A 117 4.63 -4.84 -3.31
C ILE A 117 6.11 -5.22 -3.40
N THR A 118 6.96 -4.52 -2.63
CA THR A 118 8.39 -4.83 -2.58
C THR A 118 8.64 -6.22 -2.00
N PRO A 119 9.77 -6.88 -2.40
CA PRO A 119 10.16 -8.15 -1.80
C PRO A 119 10.28 -8.09 -0.27
N GLY A 120 10.79 -6.98 0.28
CA GLY A 120 10.91 -6.80 1.74
C GLY A 120 9.55 -6.77 2.43
N ILE A 121 8.59 -6.01 1.89
CA ILE A 121 7.22 -5.99 2.42
C ILE A 121 6.56 -7.36 2.27
N ARG A 122 6.73 -8.02 1.14
CA ARG A 122 6.19 -9.38 0.91
C ARG A 122 6.72 -10.35 1.96
N GLN A 123 8.03 -10.34 2.23
CA GLN A 123 8.63 -11.16 3.26
C GLN A 123 8.04 -10.87 4.64
N LEU A 124 7.84 -9.59 5.00
CA LEU A 124 7.20 -9.22 6.26
C LEU A 124 5.76 -9.72 6.35
N MET A 125 5.02 -9.71 5.24
CA MET A 125 3.65 -10.26 5.18
C MET A 125 3.63 -11.78 5.34
N GLU A 126 4.62 -12.49 4.78
CA GLU A 126 4.73 -13.96 4.85
C GLU A 126 5.23 -14.45 6.22
N THR A 127 6.08 -13.69 6.88
CA THR A 127 6.61 -14.02 8.22
C THR A 127 5.67 -13.65 9.36
N TYR A 128 4.55 -13.00 9.05
CA TYR A 128 3.55 -12.68 10.06
C TYR A 128 2.87 -13.96 10.54
N SER A 129 3.29 -14.46 11.70
CA SER A 129 2.65 -15.63 12.34
C SER A 129 1.33 -15.23 13.00
N TYR A 130 0.28 -15.97 12.67
CA TYR A 130 -1.03 -15.85 13.28
C TYR A 130 -1.05 -16.38 14.73
#